data_70df4924441f09b1c281e0cc05aa1e41
#
_entry.id   70df4924441f09b1c281e0cc05aa1e41
#
_cell.length_a   1.000
_cell.length_b   1.000
_cell.length_c   1.000
_cell.angle_alpha   90.00
_cell.angle_beta   90.00
_cell.angle_gamma   90.00
#
_symmetry.space_group_name_H-M   'P 1'
#
loop_
_entity.id
_entity.type
_entity.pdbx_description
1 polymer ?
#
loop_
_entity_poly.entity_id
_entity_poly.type
_entity_poly.pdbx_seq_one_letter_code
_entity_poly.pdbx_strand_id
1 'polypeptide(L)'
;MGYKLAANNGDTLAVPQLVLTHLTQTDGDTIRAALYILQTHDTDPRTMARALALPSIEAAKRALQYWAGAGLLVSERGATPAPAAEPARVDLASVANDPYVAVLCQEAQSIFGKTLSRSEMQRLVGLYLNDGWQPDVILLCCAEVTRLGRRTIAAVTHLLARWREDGVETGEDAERWLQRAKQREAWCQDAAAQFGIEPRALTNWERRTIARWHEEMGIGREMIDEALLRANGKNTVRYVDGILRAWRAQGITTVDAARRQGQLEGSNIVMTERPNAQPPAASAQKDLFNRNWAAMFDEEG
;
A
#
# COMPACT_ATOMS: atom_id res chain seq x y z
N MET A 1 -31.36 42.46 25.81
CA MET A 1 -31.85 42.17 24.44
C MET A 1 -31.95 40.65 24.30
N GLY A 2 -33.09 40.12 23.97
CA GLY A 2 -33.33 38.70 23.78
C GLY A 2 -33.44 38.39 22.26
N TYR A 3 -32.79 37.37 21.80
CA TYR A 3 -32.91 36.86 20.42
C TYR A 3 -33.80 35.64 20.38
N LYS A 4 -34.64 35.49 19.35
CA LYS A 4 -35.41 34.29 19.07
C LYS A 4 -34.95 33.65 17.78
N LEU A 5 -34.97 32.31 17.72
CA LEU A 5 -34.70 31.60 16.45
C LEU A 5 -35.75 32.04 15.41
N ALA A 6 -35.32 32.44 14.22
CA ALA A 6 -36.18 32.65 13.09
C ALA A 6 -36.82 31.33 12.68
N ALA A 7 -38.09 31.37 12.22
CA ALA A 7 -38.73 30.18 11.66
C ALA A 7 -37.92 29.65 10.48
N ASN A 8 -37.53 28.39 10.52
CA ASN A 8 -36.65 27.76 9.55
C ASN A 8 -37.44 27.46 8.27
N ASN A 9 -36.96 27.94 7.11
CA ASN A 9 -37.59 27.74 5.82
C ASN A 9 -37.18 26.39 5.17
N GLY A 10 -37.23 25.31 5.91
CA GLY A 10 -37.25 23.97 5.32
C GLY A 10 -35.95 23.20 5.25
N ASP A 11 -34.77 23.84 5.25
CA ASP A 11 -33.47 23.14 5.23
C ASP A 11 -32.96 22.91 6.66
N THR A 12 -33.30 21.76 7.24
CA THR A 12 -32.78 21.34 8.55
C THR A 12 -31.66 20.33 8.37
N LEU A 13 -30.44 20.64 8.89
CA LEU A 13 -29.37 19.68 9.00
C LEU A 13 -29.54 18.87 10.30
N ALA A 14 -29.67 17.54 10.17
CA ALA A 14 -29.69 16.66 11.32
C ALA A 14 -28.26 16.54 11.88
N VAL A 15 -28.04 17.13 13.07
CA VAL A 15 -26.73 17.05 13.75
C VAL A 15 -26.75 15.92 14.77
N PRO A 16 -25.92 14.88 14.62
CA PRO A 16 -25.84 13.79 15.60
C PRO A 16 -25.50 14.30 17.00
N GLN A 17 -26.06 13.64 18.02
CA GLN A 17 -25.79 13.96 19.45
C GLN A 17 -24.27 13.95 19.75
N LEU A 18 -23.52 13.10 19.07
CA LEU A 18 -22.06 13.02 19.14
C LEU A 18 -21.38 14.39 18.89
N VAL A 19 -21.80 15.10 17.85
CA VAL A 19 -21.22 16.43 17.53
C VAL A 19 -21.56 17.45 18.61
N LEU A 20 -22.77 17.38 19.17
CA LEU A 20 -23.21 18.26 20.25
C LEU A 20 -22.41 18.06 21.55
N THR A 21 -22.06 16.82 21.89
CA THR A 21 -21.24 16.51 23.07
C THR A 21 -19.81 17.03 22.95
N HIS A 22 -19.28 17.19 21.72
CA HIS A 22 -17.94 17.69 21.47
C HIS A 22 -17.83 19.22 21.28
N LEU A 23 -18.95 19.96 21.31
CA LEU A 23 -18.97 21.42 21.10
C LEU A 23 -18.07 22.21 22.06
N THR A 24 -17.94 21.73 23.31
CA THR A 24 -17.12 22.40 24.35
C THR A 24 -15.72 21.85 24.47
N GLN A 25 -15.42 20.75 23.76
CA GLN A 25 -14.17 19.99 23.91
C GLN A 25 -13.20 20.19 22.73
N THR A 26 -13.65 20.82 21.64
CA THR A 26 -12.87 20.95 20.42
C THR A 26 -12.91 22.38 19.88
N ASP A 27 -12.00 22.68 18.96
CA ASP A 27 -11.90 24.00 18.34
C ASP A 27 -13.00 24.24 17.29
N GLY A 28 -13.22 25.53 16.95
CA GLY A 28 -14.27 25.93 16.03
C GLY A 28 -14.08 25.39 14.61
N ASP A 29 -12.85 25.21 14.14
CA ASP A 29 -12.56 24.69 12.81
C ASP A 29 -12.93 23.21 12.71
N THR A 30 -12.69 22.45 13.76
CA THR A 30 -13.08 21.04 13.85
C THR A 30 -14.61 20.87 13.86
N ILE A 31 -15.35 21.75 14.56
CA ILE A 31 -16.83 21.74 14.51
C ILE A 31 -17.36 22.12 13.12
N ARG A 32 -16.78 23.15 12.48
CA ARG A 32 -17.15 23.56 11.12
C ARG A 32 -16.93 22.42 10.12
N ALA A 33 -15.86 21.65 10.29
CA ALA A 33 -15.58 20.47 9.49
C ALA A 33 -16.68 19.40 9.66
N ALA A 34 -17.16 19.12 10.90
CA ALA A 34 -18.24 18.17 11.10
C ALA A 34 -19.55 18.61 10.40
N LEU A 35 -19.91 19.88 10.53
CA LEU A 35 -21.13 20.41 9.88
C LEU A 35 -21.02 20.36 8.36
N TYR A 36 -19.84 20.66 7.80
CA TYR A 36 -19.58 20.55 6.37
C TYR A 36 -19.74 19.11 5.89
N ILE A 37 -19.16 18.14 6.58
CA ILE A 37 -19.26 16.71 6.24
C ILE A 37 -20.71 16.23 6.29
N LEU A 38 -21.46 16.62 7.33
CA LEU A 38 -22.87 16.25 7.48
C LEU A 38 -23.76 16.85 6.38
N GLN A 39 -23.40 18.01 5.86
CA GLN A 39 -24.14 18.70 4.81
C GLN A 39 -23.78 18.19 3.41
N THR A 40 -22.50 17.97 3.14
CA THR A 40 -21.99 17.71 1.77
C THR A 40 -21.64 16.26 1.51
N HIS A 41 -21.45 15.46 2.58
CA HIS A 41 -20.87 14.11 2.55
C HIS A 41 -19.47 14.04 1.91
N ASP A 42 -18.79 15.18 1.74
CA ASP A 42 -17.46 15.28 1.19
C ASP A 42 -16.40 15.25 2.29
N THR A 43 -15.42 14.36 2.16
CA THR A 43 -14.33 14.15 3.10
C THR A 43 -12.95 14.46 2.50
N ASP A 44 -12.89 15.08 1.29
CA ASP A 44 -11.61 15.50 0.72
C ASP A 44 -11.04 16.70 1.49
N PRO A 45 -9.80 16.58 2.06
CA PRO A 45 -9.20 17.65 2.83
C PRO A 45 -8.96 18.93 2.04
N ARG A 46 -8.77 18.85 0.73
CA ARG A 46 -8.48 20.01 -0.13
C ARG A 46 -9.75 20.83 -0.40
N THR A 47 -10.85 20.16 -0.75
CA THR A 47 -12.15 20.78 -0.93
C THR A 47 -12.67 21.38 0.35
N MET A 48 -12.57 20.65 1.47
CA MET A 48 -12.95 21.12 2.80
C MET A 48 -12.15 22.35 3.22
N ALA A 49 -10.82 22.34 3.08
CA ALA A 49 -9.97 23.47 3.45
C ALA A 49 -10.35 24.74 2.68
N ARG A 50 -10.68 24.61 1.38
CA ARG A 50 -11.13 25.72 0.54
C ARG A 50 -12.53 26.20 0.92
N ALA A 51 -13.49 25.29 1.07
CA ALA A 51 -14.89 25.63 1.38
C ALA A 51 -15.05 26.30 2.73
N LEU A 52 -14.30 25.88 3.74
CA LEU A 52 -14.34 26.42 5.09
C LEU A 52 -13.31 27.52 5.36
N ALA A 53 -12.50 27.89 4.35
CA ALA A 53 -11.39 28.84 4.49
C ALA A 53 -10.49 28.51 5.69
N LEU A 54 -10.11 27.22 5.83
CA LEU A 54 -9.21 26.78 6.90
C LEU A 54 -7.79 27.26 6.64
N PRO A 55 -6.98 27.45 7.70
CA PRO A 55 -5.63 28.02 7.57
C PRO A 55 -4.67 27.13 6.77
N SER A 56 -4.95 25.83 6.67
CA SER A 56 -4.15 24.88 5.88
C SER A 56 -4.90 23.57 5.61
N ILE A 57 -4.44 22.81 4.60
CA ILE A 57 -4.93 21.46 4.32
C ILE A 57 -4.68 20.53 5.52
N GLU A 58 -3.60 20.74 6.25
CA GLU A 58 -3.28 19.97 7.46
C GLU A 58 -4.28 20.24 8.61
N ALA A 59 -4.90 21.42 8.67
CA ALA A 59 -5.98 21.69 9.60
C ALA A 59 -7.23 20.85 9.25
N ALA A 60 -7.57 20.74 7.96
CA ALA A 60 -8.65 19.88 7.49
C ALA A 60 -8.39 18.40 7.79
N LYS A 61 -7.17 17.91 7.56
CA LYS A 61 -6.77 16.53 7.89
C LYS A 61 -6.89 16.24 9.39
N ARG A 62 -6.46 17.15 10.24
CA ARG A 62 -6.60 17.00 11.70
C ARG A 62 -8.06 16.94 12.13
N ALA A 63 -8.92 17.78 11.56
CA ALA A 63 -10.36 17.74 11.83
C ALA A 63 -10.99 16.41 11.41
N LEU A 64 -10.62 15.88 10.21
CA LEU A 64 -11.07 14.57 9.74
C LEU A 64 -10.59 13.44 10.66
N GLN A 65 -9.33 13.45 11.08
CA GLN A 65 -8.79 12.47 12.02
C GLN A 65 -9.50 12.52 13.37
N TYR A 66 -9.78 13.72 13.87
CA TYR A 66 -10.55 13.90 15.11
C TYR A 66 -11.93 13.25 14.99
N TRP A 67 -12.68 13.53 13.93
CA TRP A 67 -14.03 13.01 13.74
C TRP A 67 -14.05 11.52 13.38
N ALA A 68 -13.01 11.01 12.76
CA ALA A 68 -12.81 9.56 12.58
C ALA A 68 -12.57 8.87 13.94
N GLY A 69 -11.76 9.47 14.81
CA GLY A 69 -11.52 8.99 16.18
C GLY A 69 -12.75 9.11 17.09
N ALA A 70 -13.57 10.13 16.89
CA ALA A 70 -14.82 10.32 17.62
C ALA A 70 -15.98 9.40 17.13
N GLY A 71 -15.81 8.71 15.98
CA GLY A 71 -16.82 7.80 15.43
C GLY A 71 -17.87 8.48 14.53
N LEU A 72 -17.68 9.74 14.15
CA LEU A 72 -18.54 10.41 13.17
C LEU A 72 -18.25 9.95 11.73
N LEU A 73 -17.02 9.59 11.44
CA LEU A 73 -16.57 9.10 10.14
C LEU A 73 -16.12 7.65 10.25
N VAL A 74 -16.56 6.83 9.31
CA VAL A 74 -16.02 5.48 9.10
C VAL A 74 -15.07 5.55 7.92
N SER A 75 -13.80 5.19 8.13
CA SER A 75 -12.82 5.14 7.04
C SER A 75 -13.21 4.04 6.05
N GLU A 76 -13.43 4.39 4.79
CA GLU A 76 -13.64 3.41 3.70
C GLU A 76 -12.39 2.58 3.41
N ARG A 77 -11.22 3.03 3.84
CA ARG A 77 -10.02 2.21 3.97
C ARG A 77 -10.07 1.56 5.34
N GLY A 78 -10.46 0.30 5.36
CA GLY A 78 -10.63 -0.57 6.51
C GLY A 78 -10.19 0.06 7.83
N ALA A 79 -11.09 0.13 8.79
CA ALA A 79 -10.99 0.84 10.04
C ALA A 79 -9.53 1.09 10.45
N THR A 80 -9.11 2.36 10.52
CA THR A 80 -7.99 2.68 11.41
C THR A 80 -8.45 2.13 12.75
N PRO A 81 -7.77 1.15 13.34
CA PRO A 81 -8.19 0.65 14.64
C PRO A 81 -8.29 1.89 15.53
N ALA A 82 -9.45 2.09 16.17
CA ALA A 82 -9.54 2.88 17.38
C ALA A 82 -8.27 2.57 18.19
N PRO A 83 -7.65 3.57 18.92
CA PRO A 83 -6.49 3.27 19.73
C PRO A 83 -6.85 1.98 20.45
N ALA A 84 -6.18 0.89 20.04
CA ALA A 84 -6.63 -0.45 20.30
C ALA A 84 -6.99 -0.49 21.78
N ALA A 85 -8.26 -0.76 22.08
CA ALA A 85 -8.66 -1.02 23.45
C ALA A 85 -7.56 -1.96 23.94
N GLU A 86 -6.77 -1.53 24.95
CA GLU A 86 -5.59 -2.30 25.39
C GLU A 86 -6.04 -3.75 25.38
N PRO A 87 -5.42 -4.64 24.59
CA PRO A 87 -5.93 -5.98 24.37
C PRO A 87 -6.18 -6.54 25.77
N ALA A 88 -7.41 -7.01 26.02
CA ALA A 88 -7.87 -7.39 27.34
C ALA A 88 -6.73 -8.17 27.98
N ARG A 89 -6.14 -7.62 29.05
CA ARG A 89 -4.91 -8.13 29.64
C ARG A 89 -5.17 -9.56 30.02
N VAL A 90 -4.58 -10.49 29.28
CA VAL A 90 -4.68 -11.91 29.60
C VAL A 90 -4.01 -12.09 30.95
N ASP A 91 -4.76 -12.59 31.94
CA ASP A 91 -4.16 -12.99 33.21
C ASP A 91 -3.36 -14.27 32.99
N LEU A 92 -2.04 -14.11 32.86
CA LEU A 92 -1.12 -15.22 32.65
C LEU A 92 -1.21 -16.28 33.77
N ALA A 93 -1.70 -15.91 34.96
CA ALA A 93 -1.89 -16.87 36.05
C ALA A 93 -3.07 -17.81 35.79
N SER A 94 -4.14 -17.30 35.15
CA SER A 94 -5.32 -18.11 34.82
C SER A 94 -5.07 -19.10 33.68
N VAL A 95 -4.12 -18.82 32.79
CA VAL A 95 -3.77 -19.66 31.64
C VAL A 95 -2.42 -20.38 31.77
N ALA A 96 -1.78 -20.31 32.96
CA ALA A 96 -0.51 -20.95 33.20
C ALA A 96 -0.55 -22.49 33.07
N ASN A 97 -1.74 -23.08 33.19
CA ASN A 97 -1.97 -24.51 33.04
C ASN A 97 -2.33 -24.95 31.62
N ASP A 98 -2.46 -24.00 30.68
CA ASP A 98 -2.67 -24.33 29.27
C ASP A 98 -1.34 -24.77 28.65
N PRO A 99 -1.21 -26.07 28.23
CA PRO A 99 0.02 -26.59 27.67
C PRO A 99 0.43 -25.88 26.39
N TYR A 100 -0.52 -25.38 25.59
CA TYR A 100 -0.24 -24.64 24.36
C TYR A 100 0.36 -23.27 24.63
N VAL A 101 -0.07 -22.59 25.69
CA VAL A 101 0.48 -21.29 26.10
C VAL A 101 1.93 -21.41 26.55
N ALA A 102 2.26 -22.45 27.35
CA ALA A 102 3.62 -22.69 27.80
C ALA A 102 4.56 -22.95 26.60
N VAL A 103 4.15 -23.85 25.70
CA VAL A 103 4.92 -24.18 24.49
C VAL A 103 5.07 -22.97 23.58
N LEU A 104 3.98 -22.21 23.32
CA LEU A 104 4.00 -21.01 22.49
C LEU A 104 5.02 -19.99 23.02
N CYS A 105 5.01 -19.71 24.32
CA CYS A 105 5.94 -18.77 24.93
C CYS A 105 7.40 -19.28 24.86
N GLN A 106 7.64 -20.55 25.11
CA GLN A 106 8.96 -21.15 25.05
C GLN A 106 9.54 -21.12 23.64
N GLU A 107 8.76 -21.56 22.65
CA GLU A 107 9.19 -21.58 21.24
C GLU A 107 9.40 -20.17 20.70
N ALA A 108 8.52 -19.22 21.01
CA ALA A 108 8.70 -17.83 20.59
C ALA A 108 10.00 -17.21 21.16
N GLN A 109 10.34 -17.51 22.42
CA GLN A 109 11.62 -17.10 23.04
C GLN A 109 12.82 -17.72 22.33
N SER A 110 12.72 -19.01 22.00
CA SER A 110 13.74 -19.73 21.23
C SER A 110 13.97 -19.10 19.86
N ILE A 111 12.89 -18.82 19.12
CA ILE A 111 12.93 -18.19 17.79
C ILE A 111 13.53 -16.79 17.86
N PHE A 112 13.15 -15.98 18.85
CA PHE A 112 13.68 -14.62 19.01
C PHE A 112 15.11 -14.59 19.57
N GLY A 113 15.56 -15.68 20.20
CA GLY A 113 16.85 -15.74 20.90
C GLY A 113 16.94 -14.79 22.09
N LYS A 114 15.80 -14.50 22.73
CA LYS A 114 15.70 -13.64 23.92
C LYS A 114 14.55 -14.07 24.81
N THR A 115 14.63 -13.77 26.11
CA THR A 115 13.50 -13.90 27.03
C THR A 115 12.47 -12.81 26.76
N LEU A 116 11.19 -13.17 26.75
CA LEU A 116 10.08 -12.22 26.61
C LEU A 116 9.75 -11.60 27.97
N SER A 117 9.53 -10.31 27.99
CA SER A 117 8.98 -9.61 29.14
C SER A 117 7.53 -10.05 29.42
N ARG A 118 7.05 -9.81 30.63
CA ARG A 118 5.66 -10.13 31.00
C ARG A 118 4.63 -9.51 30.03
N SER A 119 4.85 -8.26 29.60
CA SER A 119 3.98 -7.57 28.65
C SER A 119 4.06 -8.16 27.25
N GLU A 120 5.24 -8.62 26.80
CA GLU A 120 5.39 -9.31 25.52
C GLU A 120 4.69 -10.69 25.55
N MET A 121 4.83 -11.44 26.66
CA MET A 121 4.11 -12.70 26.83
C MET A 121 2.60 -12.51 26.85
N GLN A 122 2.07 -11.49 27.56
CA GLN A 122 0.64 -11.19 27.55
C GLN A 122 0.12 -10.87 26.16
N ARG A 123 0.86 -10.12 25.35
CA ARG A 123 0.49 -9.83 23.95
C ARG A 123 0.54 -11.09 23.09
N LEU A 124 1.58 -11.91 23.22
CA LEU A 124 1.72 -13.14 22.45
C LEU A 124 0.55 -14.11 22.75
N VAL A 125 0.23 -14.29 24.04
CA VAL A 125 -0.89 -15.13 24.47
C VAL A 125 -2.23 -14.54 24.05
N GLY A 126 -2.34 -13.21 24.02
CA GLY A 126 -3.51 -12.50 23.49
C GLY A 126 -3.78 -12.81 22.01
N LEU A 127 -2.75 -12.93 21.18
CA LEU A 127 -2.90 -13.31 19.77
C LEU A 127 -3.55 -14.71 19.62
N TYR A 128 -3.22 -15.62 20.52
CA TYR A 128 -3.80 -16.97 20.55
C TYR A 128 -5.24 -16.97 21.11
N LEU A 129 -5.43 -16.44 22.32
CA LEU A 129 -6.69 -16.56 23.05
C LEU A 129 -7.78 -15.55 22.62
N ASN A 130 -7.38 -14.32 22.32
CA ASN A 130 -8.32 -13.24 22.00
C ASN A 130 -8.50 -13.07 20.49
N ASP A 131 -7.40 -13.13 19.73
CA ASP A 131 -7.44 -12.91 18.30
C ASP A 131 -7.68 -14.19 17.49
N GLY A 132 -7.64 -15.36 18.17
CA GLY A 132 -7.98 -16.67 17.59
C GLY A 132 -6.93 -17.26 16.63
N TRP A 133 -5.70 -16.72 16.64
CA TRP A 133 -4.63 -17.27 15.81
C TRP A 133 -4.16 -18.62 16.34
N GLN A 134 -3.94 -19.59 15.45
CA GLN A 134 -3.36 -20.87 15.83
C GLN A 134 -1.90 -20.70 16.26
N PRO A 135 -1.41 -21.48 17.26
CA PRO A 135 -0.04 -21.35 17.77
C PRO A 135 1.04 -21.54 16.70
N ASP A 136 0.85 -22.46 15.75
CA ASP A 136 1.74 -22.72 14.63
C ASP A 136 1.86 -21.51 13.70
N VAL A 137 0.75 -20.85 13.38
CA VAL A 137 0.74 -19.61 12.58
C VAL A 137 1.49 -18.49 13.29
N ILE A 138 1.28 -18.34 14.61
CA ILE A 138 2.02 -17.35 15.41
C ILE A 138 3.52 -17.62 15.38
N LEU A 139 3.93 -18.89 15.53
CA LEU A 139 5.35 -19.28 15.51
C LEU A 139 5.98 -19.08 14.13
N LEU A 140 5.28 -19.42 13.05
CA LEU A 140 5.71 -19.10 11.68
C LEU A 140 5.91 -17.60 11.50
N CYS A 141 4.99 -16.79 12.01
CA CYS A 141 5.10 -15.34 11.98
C CYS A 141 6.31 -14.85 12.80
N CYS A 142 6.55 -15.39 13.99
CA CYS A 142 7.74 -15.10 14.81
C CYS A 142 9.04 -15.41 14.06
N ALA A 143 9.09 -16.56 13.37
CA ALA A 143 10.24 -16.95 12.57
C ALA A 143 10.50 -15.97 11.42
N GLU A 144 9.44 -15.56 10.71
CA GLU A 144 9.57 -14.61 9.58
C GLU A 144 10.02 -13.23 10.04
N VAL A 145 9.42 -12.66 11.09
CA VAL A 145 9.87 -11.34 11.60
C VAL A 145 11.30 -11.39 12.13
N THR A 146 11.74 -12.53 12.68
CA THR A 146 13.12 -12.76 13.10
C THR A 146 14.07 -12.80 11.91
N ARG A 147 13.69 -13.50 10.84
CA ARG A 147 14.43 -13.54 9.57
C ARG A 147 14.60 -12.13 8.99
N LEU A 148 13.60 -11.29 9.12
CA LEU A 148 13.63 -9.88 8.69
C LEU A 148 14.38 -8.95 9.67
N GLY A 149 14.98 -9.49 10.73
CA GLY A 149 15.72 -8.72 11.73
C GLY A 149 14.83 -7.96 12.73
N ARG A 150 13.52 -8.22 12.76
CA ARG A 150 12.54 -7.52 13.62
C ARG A 150 12.05 -8.43 14.74
N ARG A 151 12.84 -8.60 15.80
CA ARG A 151 12.56 -9.52 16.92
C ARG A 151 11.64 -8.90 17.97
N THR A 152 10.43 -8.48 17.59
CA THR A 152 9.47 -7.83 18.49
C THR A 152 8.06 -8.36 18.28
N ILE A 153 7.28 -8.46 19.37
CA ILE A 153 5.87 -8.87 19.31
C ILE A 153 5.03 -7.88 18.51
N ALA A 154 5.37 -6.59 18.51
CA ALA A 154 4.69 -5.60 17.67
C ALA A 154 4.83 -5.94 16.17
N ALA A 155 6.02 -6.39 15.71
CA ALA A 155 6.21 -6.80 14.33
C ALA A 155 5.39 -8.06 14.00
N VAL A 156 5.25 -9.00 14.95
CA VAL A 156 4.37 -10.18 14.80
C VAL A 156 2.92 -9.74 14.64
N THR A 157 2.42 -8.87 15.52
CA THR A 157 1.05 -8.36 15.45
C THR A 157 0.76 -7.68 14.10
N HIS A 158 1.69 -6.86 13.60
CA HIS A 158 1.55 -6.21 12.29
C HIS A 158 1.53 -7.19 11.13
N LEU A 159 2.39 -8.22 11.17
CA LEU A 159 2.42 -9.22 10.10
C LEU A 159 1.17 -10.10 10.13
N LEU A 160 0.70 -10.51 11.31
CA LEU A 160 -0.54 -11.28 11.46
C LEU A 160 -1.77 -10.48 11.00
N ALA A 161 -1.83 -9.16 11.30
CA ALA A 161 -2.90 -8.30 10.80
C ALA A 161 -2.93 -8.29 9.26
N ARG A 162 -1.75 -8.14 8.62
CA ARG A 162 -1.63 -8.23 7.16
C ARG A 162 -2.00 -9.61 6.62
N TRP A 163 -1.61 -10.68 7.29
CA TRP A 163 -1.98 -12.04 6.90
C TRP A 163 -3.50 -12.23 6.92
N ARG A 164 -4.19 -11.65 7.91
CA ARG A 164 -5.66 -11.68 7.97
C ARG A 164 -6.31 -10.91 6.80
N GLU A 165 -5.76 -9.74 6.44
CA GLU A 165 -6.19 -8.98 5.25
C GLU A 165 -5.97 -9.79 3.95
N ASP A 166 -4.88 -10.56 3.88
CA ASP A 166 -4.53 -11.41 2.72
C ASP A 166 -5.25 -12.79 2.77
N GLY A 167 -6.15 -13.03 3.74
CA GLY A 167 -6.95 -14.27 3.86
C GLY A 167 -6.14 -15.48 4.34
N VAL A 168 -5.07 -15.26 5.11
CA VAL A 168 -4.28 -16.34 5.73
C VAL A 168 -4.92 -16.72 7.06
N GLU A 169 -5.42 -17.94 7.18
CA GLU A 169 -6.09 -18.43 8.38
C GLU A 169 -5.37 -19.65 8.99
N THR A 170 -4.73 -20.45 8.15
CA THR A 170 -4.09 -21.71 8.56
C THR A 170 -2.57 -21.66 8.39
N GLY A 171 -1.86 -22.64 9.01
CA GLY A 171 -0.42 -22.81 8.83
C GLY A 171 -0.04 -23.02 7.35
N GLU A 172 -0.84 -23.78 6.60
CA GLU A 172 -0.62 -23.98 5.16
C GLU A 172 -0.76 -22.68 4.36
N ASP A 173 -1.73 -21.82 4.71
CA ASP A 173 -1.88 -20.52 4.07
C ASP A 173 -0.69 -19.62 4.37
N ALA A 174 -0.21 -19.63 5.62
CA ALA A 174 0.96 -18.91 6.04
C ALA A 174 2.22 -19.36 5.29
N GLU A 175 2.42 -20.67 5.14
CA GLU A 175 3.53 -21.20 4.36
C GLU A 175 3.44 -20.81 2.89
N ARG A 176 2.27 -20.90 2.27
CA ARG A 176 2.04 -20.47 0.88
C ARG A 176 2.29 -18.97 0.71
N TRP A 177 1.89 -18.16 1.70
CA TRP A 177 2.15 -16.73 1.69
C TRP A 177 3.65 -16.44 1.79
N LEU A 178 4.36 -17.12 2.69
CA LEU A 178 5.82 -17.00 2.85
C LEU A 178 6.57 -17.44 1.60
N GLN A 179 6.15 -18.50 0.94
CA GLN A 179 6.73 -18.94 -0.32
C GLN A 179 6.58 -17.87 -1.41
N ARG A 180 5.38 -17.29 -1.56
CA ARG A 180 5.16 -16.18 -2.50
C ARG A 180 5.99 -14.96 -2.16
N ALA A 181 6.12 -14.61 -0.88
CA ALA A 181 6.93 -13.49 -0.43
C ALA A 181 8.43 -13.69 -0.75
N LYS A 182 8.96 -14.92 -0.53
CA LYS A 182 10.34 -15.28 -0.91
C LYS A 182 10.54 -15.20 -2.42
N GLN A 183 9.58 -15.68 -3.20
CA GLN A 183 9.65 -15.62 -4.65
C GLN A 183 9.66 -14.18 -5.16
N ARG A 184 8.80 -13.31 -4.63
CA ARG A 184 8.79 -11.87 -4.95
C ARG A 184 10.12 -11.20 -4.62
N GLU A 185 10.71 -11.55 -3.49
CA GLU A 185 12.02 -11.02 -3.10
C GLU A 185 13.12 -11.48 -4.08
N ALA A 186 13.11 -12.74 -4.50
CA ALA A 186 14.04 -13.25 -5.51
C ALA A 186 13.89 -12.49 -6.84
N TRP A 187 12.67 -12.27 -7.32
CA TRP A 187 12.43 -11.46 -8.52
C TRP A 187 12.95 -10.03 -8.39
N CYS A 188 12.77 -9.42 -7.21
CA CYS A 188 13.30 -8.09 -6.95
C CYS A 188 14.83 -8.06 -6.95
N GLN A 189 15.49 -9.10 -6.42
CA GLN A 189 16.95 -9.23 -6.45
C GLN A 189 17.47 -9.40 -7.88
N ASP A 190 16.85 -10.29 -8.65
CA ASP A 190 17.20 -10.52 -10.06
C ASP A 190 17.02 -9.25 -10.90
N ALA A 191 15.86 -8.59 -10.78
CA ALA A 191 15.61 -7.35 -11.50
C ALA A 191 16.59 -6.26 -11.08
N ALA A 192 16.87 -6.08 -9.80
CA ALA A 192 17.85 -5.10 -9.32
C ALA A 192 19.23 -5.32 -9.94
N ALA A 193 19.67 -6.58 -10.05
CA ALA A 193 20.91 -6.95 -10.71
C ALA A 193 20.90 -6.58 -12.20
N GLN A 194 19.78 -6.84 -12.92
CA GLN A 194 19.63 -6.46 -14.33
C GLN A 194 19.67 -4.94 -14.54
N PHE A 195 19.05 -4.19 -13.64
CA PHE A 195 19.05 -2.72 -13.68
C PHE A 195 20.38 -2.10 -13.19
N GLY A 196 21.26 -2.88 -12.59
CA GLY A 196 22.52 -2.40 -12.00
C GLY A 196 22.31 -1.54 -10.75
N ILE A 197 21.25 -1.79 -9.99
CA ILE A 197 20.92 -1.09 -8.76
C ILE A 197 20.95 -2.04 -7.56
N GLU A 198 21.17 -1.50 -6.37
CA GLU A 198 21.09 -2.29 -5.14
C GLU A 198 19.64 -2.70 -4.84
N PRO A 199 19.34 -3.97 -4.45
CA PRO A 199 18.00 -4.41 -4.12
C PRO A 199 17.32 -3.58 -3.03
N ARG A 200 18.11 -3.00 -2.11
CA ARG A 200 17.61 -2.11 -1.02
C ARG A 200 17.17 -0.73 -1.53
N ALA A 201 17.69 -0.30 -2.66
CA ALA A 201 17.34 0.98 -3.29
C ALA A 201 16.00 0.95 -4.03
N LEU A 202 15.46 -0.26 -4.31
CA LEU A 202 14.14 -0.40 -4.91
C LEU A 202 13.05 0.21 -4.02
N THR A 203 12.29 1.12 -4.58
CA THR A 203 11.09 1.68 -3.95
C THR A 203 9.97 0.64 -3.83
N ASN A 204 9.00 0.89 -2.97
CA ASN A 204 7.83 0.00 -2.82
C ASN A 204 7.03 -0.12 -4.13
N TRP A 205 6.96 0.95 -4.92
CA TRP A 205 6.31 0.95 -6.22
C TRP A 205 7.05 0.03 -7.19
N GLU A 206 8.38 0.14 -7.28
CA GLU A 206 9.21 -0.71 -8.15
C GLU A 206 9.10 -2.18 -7.77
N ARG A 207 9.15 -2.51 -6.48
CA ARG A 207 8.94 -3.89 -5.98
C ARG A 207 7.59 -4.47 -6.40
N ARG A 208 6.51 -3.68 -6.28
CA ARG A 208 5.17 -4.09 -6.73
C ARG A 208 5.11 -4.26 -8.25
N THR A 209 5.74 -3.37 -9.00
CA THR A 209 5.79 -3.41 -10.46
C THR A 209 6.53 -4.65 -10.95
N ILE A 210 7.69 -4.97 -10.35
CA ILE A 210 8.45 -6.20 -10.67
C ILE A 210 7.63 -7.45 -10.35
N ALA A 211 6.97 -7.51 -9.18
CA ALA A 211 6.10 -8.63 -8.84
C ALA A 211 4.97 -8.80 -9.86
N ARG A 212 4.33 -7.71 -10.29
CA ARG A 212 3.28 -7.72 -11.32
C ARG A 212 3.77 -8.26 -12.66
N TRP A 213 5.00 -7.95 -13.09
CA TRP A 213 5.57 -8.49 -14.32
C TRP A 213 5.56 -10.01 -14.32
N HIS A 214 5.92 -10.62 -13.20
CA HIS A 214 5.97 -12.08 -13.08
C HIS A 214 4.59 -12.70 -12.83
N GLU A 215 3.82 -12.14 -11.88
CA GLU A 215 2.55 -12.75 -11.42
C GLU A 215 1.41 -12.54 -12.39
N GLU A 216 1.25 -11.32 -12.91
CA GLU A 216 0.10 -10.98 -13.75
C GLU A 216 0.41 -11.02 -15.25
N MET A 217 1.67 -10.68 -15.61
CA MET A 217 2.07 -10.57 -17.00
C MET A 217 2.81 -11.81 -17.50
N GLY A 218 3.26 -12.71 -16.61
CA GLY A 218 4.03 -13.89 -16.97
C GLY A 218 5.39 -13.59 -17.62
N ILE A 219 5.96 -12.42 -17.33
CA ILE A 219 7.21 -11.96 -17.94
C ILE A 219 8.38 -12.59 -17.21
N GLY A 220 9.23 -13.30 -17.96
CA GLY A 220 10.48 -13.85 -17.48
C GLY A 220 11.66 -12.87 -17.60
N ARG A 221 12.78 -13.27 -17.00
CA ARG A 221 14.04 -12.52 -17.01
C ARG A 221 14.47 -12.06 -18.39
N GLU A 222 14.42 -12.96 -19.38
CA GLU A 222 14.86 -12.69 -20.75
C GLU A 222 14.07 -11.56 -21.45
N MET A 223 12.77 -11.44 -21.14
CA MET A 223 11.95 -10.34 -21.64
C MET A 223 12.32 -9.01 -21.00
N ILE A 224 12.70 -9.02 -19.72
CA ILE A 224 13.19 -7.82 -19.02
C ILE A 224 14.55 -7.39 -19.62
N ASP A 225 15.45 -8.34 -19.87
CA ASP A 225 16.74 -8.06 -20.52
C ASP A 225 16.53 -7.44 -21.92
N GLU A 226 15.61 -7.99 -22.72
CA GLU A 226 15.28 -7.44 -24.04
C GLU A 226 14.67 -6.04 -23.96
N ALA A 227 13.82 -5.80 -22.96
CA ALA A 227 13.24 -4.47 -22.72
C ALA A 227 14.31 -3.45 -22.28
N LEU A 228 15.30 -3.87 -21.49
CA LEU A 228 16.44 -3.04 -21.10
C LEU A 228 17.32 -2.69 -22.31
N LEU A 229 17.57 -3.62 -23.22
CA LEU A 229 18.25 -3.35 -24.48
C LEU A 229 17.51 -2.29 -25.29
N ARG A 230 16.17 -2.37 -25.36
CA ARG A 230 15.32 -1.39 -26.03
C ARG A 230 15.29 -0.04 -25.33
N ALA A 231 15.47 -0.02 -24.02
CA ALA A 231 15.50 1.21 -23.24
C ALA A 231 16.67 2.12 -23.59
N ASN A 232 17.71 1.59 -24.27
CA ASN A 232 18.85 2.34 -24.81
C ASN A 232 19.45 3.32 -23.78
N GLY A 233 19.80 2.81 -22.60
CA GLY A 233 20.40 3.59 -21.51
C GLY A 233 19.40 4.26 -20.55
N LYS A 234 18.09 4.21 -20.81
CA LYS A 234 17.06 4.65 -19.85
C LYS A 234 16.65 3.51 -18.92
N ASN A 235 17.61 3.02 -18.13
CA ASN A 235 17.46 1.83 -17.31
C ASN A 235 16.70 2.14 -16.01
N THR A 236 15.43 2.56 -16.12
CA THR A 236 14.54 2.73 -14.97
C THR A 236 13.41 1.73 -15.04
N VAL A 237 12.97 1.21 -13.87
CA VAL A 237 11.84 0.28 -13.78
C VAL A 237 10.59 0.85 -14.46
N ARG A 238 10.36 2.16 -14.29
CA ARG A 238 9.21 2.85 -14.89
C ARG A 238 9.25 2.83 -16.42
N TYR A 239 10.40 3.07 -17.03
CA TYR A 239 10.54 3.08 -18.49
C TYR A 239 10.39 1.68 -19.07
N VAL A 240 11.00 0.68 -18.43
CA VAL A 240 10.91 -0.73 -18.83
C VAL A 240 9.46 -1.24 -18.65
N ASP A 241 8.77 -0.85 -17.60
CA ASP A 241 7.34 -1.18 -17.41
C ASP A 241 6.48 -0.68 -18.59
N GLY A 242 6.75 0.52 -19.07
CA GLY A 242 6.08 1.05 -20.26
C GLY A 242 6.30 0.17 -21.50
N ILE A 243 7.53 -0.27 -21.76
CA ILE A 243 7.87 -1.16 -22.88
C ILE A 243 7.14 -2.51 -22.74
N LEU A 244 7.21 -3.12 -21.55
CA LEU A 244 6.60 -4.43 -21.31
C LEU A 244 5.07 -4.39 -21.42
N ARG A 245 4.44 -3.32 -20.96
CA ARG A 245 2.99 -3.11 -21.14
C ARG A 245 2.61 -2.90 -22.61
N ALA A 246 3.38 -2.13 -23.34
CA ALA A 246 3.16 -1.93 -24.78
C ALA A 246 3.28 -3.26 -25.55
N TRP A 247 4.28 -4.07 -25.23
CA TRP A 247 4.43 -5.40 -25.83
C TRP A 247 3.24 -6.31 -25.51
N ARG A 248 2.81 -6.33 -24.26
CA ARG A 248 1.63 -7.12 -23.87
C ARG A 248 0.35 -6.68 -24.61
N ALA A 249 0.14 -5.37 -24.75
CA ALA A 249 -0.99 -4.81 -25.51
C ALA A 249 -0.98 -5.21 -26.99
N GLN A 250 0.20 -5.44 -27.56
CA GLN A 250 0.41 -5.89 -28.93
C GLN A 250 0.45 -7.43 -29.07
N GLY A 251 0.23 -8.18 -27.99
CA GLY A 251 0.31 -9.64 -27.98
C GLY A 251 1.74 -10.20 -28.07
N ILE A 252 2.76 -9.39 -27.82
CA ILE A 252 4.16 -9.79 -27.82
C ILE A 252 4.51 -10.38 -26.46
N THR A 253 4.55 -11.70 -26.38
CA THR A 253 4.79 -12.44 -25.11
C THR A 253 6.11 -13.20 -25.12
N THR A 254 6.87 -13.19 -26.24
CA THR A 254 8.13 -13.90 -26.37
C THR A 254 9.25 -12.97 -26.82
N VAL A 255 10.47 -13.29 -26.41
CA VAL A 255 11.68 -12.55 -26.77
C VAL A 255 11.88 -12.47 -28.28
N ASP A 256 11.61 -13.57 -28.99
CA ASP A 256 11.75 -13.62 -30.46
C ASP A 256 10.74 -12.70 -31.15
N ALA A 257 9.53 -12.59 -30.64
CA ALA A 257 8.54 -11.65 -31.16
C ALA A 257 8.96 -10.20 -30.89
N ALA A 258 9.48 -9.92 -29.70
CA ALA A 258 10.01 -8.61 -29.35
C ALA A 258 11.18 -8.20 -30.24
N ARG A 259 12.12 -9.11 -30.51
CA ARG A 259 13.26 -8.89 -31.40
C ARG A 259 12.83 -8.61 -32.85
N ARG A 260 11.89 -9.39 -33.37
CA ARG A 260 11.35 -9.20 -34.74
C ARG A 260 10.69 -7.81 -34.90
N GLN A 261 9.93 -7.37 -33.92
CA GLN A 261 9.35 -6.02 -33.97
C GLN A 261 10.45 -4.94 -34.07
N GLY A 262 11.55 -5.07 -33.33
CA GLY A 262 12.63 -4.13 -33.40
C GLY A 262 13.36 -4.08 -34.74
N GLN A 263 13.48 -5.21 -35.37
CA GLN A 263 14.07 -5.28 -36.72
C GLN A 263 13.18 -4.59 -37.74
N LEU A 264 11.85 -4.73 -37.63
CA LEU A 264 10.88 -4.08 -38.50
C LEU A 264 10.89 -2.55 -38.30
N GLU A 265 10.98 -2.08 -37.06
CA GLU A 265 11.08 -0.64 -36.75
C GLU A 265 12.40 -0.06 -37.24
N GLY A 266 13.52 -0.78 -37.06
CA GLY A 266 14.84 -0.42 -37.60
C GLY A 266 14.87 -0.41 -39.14
N SER A 267 14.21 -1.35 -39.78
CA SER A 267 14.12 -1.42 -41.26
C SER A 267 13.23 -0.30 -41.84
N ASN A 268 12.19 0.12 -41.16
CA ASN A 268 11.37 1.24 -41.60
C ASN A 268 12.10 2.59 -41.54
N ILE A 269 13.09 2.75 -40.67
CA ILE A 269 13.93 3.94 -40.60
C ILE A 269 14.87 4.00 -41.80
N VAL A 270 15.33 2.86 -42.30
CA VAL A 270 16.27 2.79 -43.47
C VAL A 270 15.56 2.98 -44.80
N MET A 271 14.22 2.68 -44.89
CA MET A 271 13.45 2.84 -46.13
C MET A 271 12.91 4.25 -46.37
N THR A 272 13.12 5.21 -45.47
CA THR A 272 12.62 6.60 -45.60
C THR A 272 13.72 7.63 -45.90
N GLU A 273 14.92 7.23 -46.23
CA GLU A 273 15.87 8.17 -46.86
C GLU A 273 15.48 8.43 -48.33
N ARG A 274 14.54 9.35 -48.52
CA ARG A 274 14.39 10.04 -49.80
C ARG A 274 15.55 11.03 -49.92
N PRO A 275 16.36 10.99 -50.99
CA PRO A 275 17.35 12.02 -51.22
C PRO A 275 16.58 13.35 -51.50
N ASN A 276 16.82 14.32 -50.63
CA ASN A 276 16.36 15.72 -50.79
C ASN A 276 15.07 16.13 -50.11
N ALA A 277 15.00 15.95 -48.78
CA ALA A 277 14.12 16.80 -47.95
C ALA A 277 14.89 17.23 -46.73
N GLN A 278 14.95 18.51 -46.46
CA GLN A 278 15.51 19.10 -45.24
C GLN A 278 14.96 18.39 -44.00
N PRO A 279 15.76 18.02 -43.03
CA PRO A 279 15.25 17.31 -41.85
C PRO A 279 14.27 18.21 -41.10
N PRO A 280 13.05 17.74 -40.78
CA PRO A 280 12.18 18.48 -39.87
C PRO A 280 12.92 18.57 -38.54
N ALA A 281 12.88 19.78 -37.95
CA ALA A 281 13.55 20.10 -36.71
C ALA A 281 13.28 19.02 -35.67
N ALA A 282 14.32 18.56 -35.00
CA ALA A 282 14.31 17.47 -34.01
C ALA A 282 13.37 17.66 -32.81
N SER A 283 12.67 18.80 -32.75
CA SER A 283 11.64 19.14 -31.77
C SER A 283 10.29 18.47 -32.05
N ALA A 284 9.85 18.34 -33.32
CA ALA A 284 8.50 17.88 -33.64
C ALA A 284 8.27 16.37 -33.39
N GLN A 285 9.30 15.54 -33.50
CA GLN A 285 9.22 14.11 -33.28
C GLN A 285 9.28 13.74 -31.77
N LYS A 286 10.02 14.57 -30.99
CA LYS A 286 9.99 14.51 -29.52
C LYS A 286 8.64 14.92 -28.94
N ASP A 287 7.98 15.89 -29.55
CA ASP A 287 6.69 16.42 -29.05
C ASP A 287 5.51 15.48 -29.34
N LEU A 288 5.55 14.69 -30.42
CA LEU A 288 4.54 13.67 -30.71
C LEU A 288 4.69 12.45 -29.78
N PHE A 289 5.90 12.02 -29.52
CA PHE A 289 6.17 10.92 -28.60
C PHE A 289 5.85 11.32 -27.16
N ASN A 290 6.24 12.53 -26.74
CA ASN A 290 5.93 13.05 -25.41
C ASN A 290 4.44 13.33 -25.21
N ARG A 291 3.69 13.73 -26.24
CA ARG A 291 2.23 13.97 -26.15
C ARG A 291 1.44 12.68 -26.01
N ASN A 292 1.77 11.64 -26.78
CA ASN A 292 1.14 10.32 -26.63
C ASN A 292 1.53 9.65 -25.31
N TRP A 293 2.73 9.92 -24.81
CA TRP A 293 3.21 9.38 -23.56
C TRP A 293 2.59 10.10 -22.34
N ALA A 294 2.44 11.42 -22.38
CA ALA A 294 1.81 12.20 -21.32
C ALA A 294 0.31 11.88 -21.18
N ALA A 295 -0.40 11.72 -22.28
CA ALA A 295 -1.83 11.37 -22.28
C ALA A 295 -2.13 9.98 -21.66
N MET A 296 -1.12 9.09 -21.60
CA MET A 296 -1.25 7.75 -21.00
C MET A 296 -1.10 7.75 -19.47
N PHE A 297 -0.64 8.86 -18.88
CA PHE A 297 -0.38 9.01 -17.44
C PHE A 297 -1.30 10.01 -16.74
N ASP A 298 -2.12 10.79 -17.47
CA ASP A 298 -3.08 11.74 -16.89
C ASP A 298 -4.44 11.11 -16.51
N GLU A 299 -4.69 9.83 -16.83
CA GLU A 299 -5.93 9.12 -16.46
C GLU A 299 -5.91 8.41 -15.11
N GLU A 300 -4.80 8.47 -14.35
CA GLU A 300 -4.73 7.93 -12.98
C GLU A 300 -4.21 9.00 -12.00
N GLY A 301 -5.05 10.01 -11.76
CA GLY A 301 -4.87 11.01 -10.71
C GLY A 301 -5.80 10.75 -9.53
#